data_7826290536534042e2ea6f34b28a4d6b
#
_entry.id   7826290536534042e2ea6f34b28a4d6b
#
_cell.length_a   1.000
_cell.length_b   1.000
_cell.length_c   1.000
_cell.angle_alpha   90.00
_cell.angle_beta   90.00
_cell.angle_gamma   90.00
#
_symmetry.space_group_name_H-M   'P 1'
#
loop_
_entity.id
_entity.type
_entity.pdbx_description
1 polymer ?
#
loop_
_entity_poly.entity_id
_entity_poly.type
_entity_poly.pdbx_seq_one_letter_code
_entity_poly.pdbx_strand_id
1 'polypeptide(L)'
;ACPECHGIGYRMEFDEDLIIPDKMLSIAQGAIAAPGWQSVVNPDSYSRAILDAMAEFYGFDLDTPYGEYPEDVHDLIWYGTGGQRVEVHYTGRHGHGVYNIAFEGLLGNLQKRYRETGSETTKQEYESFMQITPCHVCGGKRLKKESLAVTVGDKNIAEISEYSIIDLKKFMDELTLTDRQKQIGRLVLKEIRSRLGFLVDVGLDYLSLARATATLS
;
A
#
# COMPACT_ATOMS: atom_id res chain seq x y z
N ALA A 1 11.80 15.43 -0.31
CA ALA A 1 10.80 14.37 -0.37
C ALA A 1 11.05 13.37 0.76
N CYS A 2 10.01 12.66 1.19
CA CYS A 2 10.14 11.51 2.09
C CYS A 2 11.04 10.45 1.44
N PRO A 3 12.07 9.93 2.12
CA PRO A 3 12.98 8.96 1.53
C PRO A 3 12.32 7.60 1.23
N GLU A 4 11.26 7.27 1.95
CA GLU A 4 10.55 6.00 1.82
C GLU A 4 9.60 5.95 0.63
N CYS A 5 8.70 6.93 0.50
CA CYS A 5 7.74 6.99 -0.60
C CYS A 5 8.18 7.92 -1.75
N HIS A 6 9.39 8.43 -1.72
CA HIS A 6 9.95 9.36 -2.72
C HIS A 6 9.07 10.57 -3.05
N GLY A 7 8.20 10.97 -2.09
CA GLY A 7 7.30 12.11 -2.24
C GLY A 7 5.90 11.75 -2.77
N ILE A 8 5.61 10.47 -2.97
CA ILE A 8 4.27 10.01 -3.42
C ILE A 8 3.24 10.20 -2.30
N GLY A 9 3.62 9.91 -1.03
CA GLY A 9 2.75 10.06 0.14
C GLY A 9 1.94 8.83 0.50
N TYR A 10 1.86 7.85 -0.38
CA TYR A 10 1.14 6.59 -0.18
C TYR A 10 1.95 5.41 -0.70
N ARG A 11 1.50 4.20 -0.38
CA ARG A 11 1.98 2.93 -0.90
C ARG A 11 0.81 2.11 -1.41
N MET A 12 1.10 1.23 -2.34
CA MET A 12 0.21 0.15 -2.72
C MET A 12 0.70 -1.11 -2.01
N GLU A 13 -0.14 -1.68 -1.18
CA GLU A 13 0.18 -2.87 -0.38
C GLU A 13 -0.90 -3.92 -0.61
N PHE A 14 -0.49 -5.18 -0.72
CA PHE A 14 -1.44 -6.28 -0.83
C PHE A 14 -2.36 -6.31 0.38
N ASP A 15 -3.65 -6.41 0.10
CA ASP A 15 -4.72 -6.43 1.10
C ASP A 15 -5.22 -7.85 1.28
N GLU A 16 -5.21 -8.33 2.51
CA GLU A 16 -5.69 -9.67 2.83
C GLU A 16 -7.18 -9.85 2.51
N ASP A 17 -8.02 -8.85 2.78
CA ASP A 17 -9.45 -8.94 2.51
C ASP A 17 -9.77 -8.96 1.01
N LEU A 18 -8.88 -8.43 0.15
CA LEU A 18 -8.99 -8.56 -1.29
C LEU A 18 -8.48 -9.92 -1.78
N ILE A 19 -7.46 -10.48 -1.13
CA ILE A 19 -6.87 -11.78 -1.47
C ILE A 19 -7.75 -12.92 -0.96
N ILE A 20 -8.37 -12.77 0.21
CA ILE A 20 -9.28 -13.72 0.86
C ILE A 20 -10.64 -13.03 1.06
N PRO A 21 -11.42 -12.85 0.00
CA PRO A 21 -12.66 -12.07 0.07
C PRO A 21 -13.77 -12.75 0.84
N ASP A 22 -13.73 -14.08 0.96
CA ASP A 22 -14.69 -14.86 1.75
C ASP A 22 -13.94 -15.76 2.74
N LYS A 23 -13.86 -15.29 3.98
CA LYS A 23 -13.21 -16.00 5.09
C LYS A 23 -14.00 -17.23 5.58
N MET A 24 -15.23 -17.42 5.13
CA MET A 24 -16.04 -18.61 5.41
C MET A 24 -15.64 -19.79 4.52
N LEU A 25 -14.99 -19.54 3.38
CA LEU A 25 -14.43 -20.58 2.56
C LEU A 25 -13.13 -21.12 3.15
N SER A 26 -12.91 -22.41 2.99
CA SER A 26 -11.62 -23.01 3.24
C SER A 26 -10.65 -22.80 2.06
N ILE A 27 -9.35 -23.01 2.30
CA ILE A 27 -8.34 -22.94 1.25
C ILE A 27 -8.63 -23.98 0.16
N ALA A 28 -9.04 -25.19 0.54
CA ALA A 28 -9.42 -26.25 -0.38
C ALA A 28 -10.66 -25.90 -1.21
N GLN A 29 -11.55 -25.05 -0.70
CA GLN A 29 -12.74 -24.55 -1.41
C GLN A 29 -12.47 -23.29 -2.25
N GLY A 30 -11.26 -22.72 -2.18
CA GLY A 30 -10.88 -21.57 -3.00
C GLY A 30 -10.97 -20.23 -2.30
N ALA A 31 -10.74 -20.15 -1.00
CA ALA A 31 -10.67 -18.89 -0.26
C ALA A 31 -9.65 -17.91 -0.88
N ILE A 32 -8.57 -18.41 -1.50
CA ILE A 32 -7.50 -17.57 -2.06
C ILE A 32 -7.86 -17.16 -3.50
N ALA A 33 -8.23 -15.90 -3.70
CA ALA A 33 -8.60 -15.36 -5.01
C ALA A 33 -7.39 -14.86 -5.84
N ALA A 34 -6.23 -14.67 -5.22
CA ALA A 34 -5.06 -14.07 -5.85
C ALA A 34 -4.48 -14.91 -7.01
N PRO A 35 -3.93 -14.26 -8.06
CA PRO A 35 -3.33 -14.93 -9.22
C PRO A 35 -2.23 -15.91 -8.82
N GLY A 36 -2.27 -17.10 -9.43
CA GLY A 36 -1.30 -18.18 -9.19
C GLY A 36 -1.60 -19.05 -7.98
N TRP A 37 -2.57 -18.67 -7.13
CA TRP A 37 -3.03 -19.46 -5.99
C TRP A 37 -4.45 -20.04 -6.17
N GLN A 38 -5.21 -19.56 -7.14
CA GLN A 38 -6.54 -20.08 -7.47
C GLN A 38 -6.53 -21.58 -7.81
N SER A 39 -5.41 -22.09 -8.30
CA SER A 39 -5.23 -23.51 -8.61
C SER A 39 -5.19 -24.45 -7.38
N VAL A 40 -5.15 -23.88 -6.19
CA VAL A 40 -5.12 -24.63 -4.90
C VAL A 40 -6.34 -25.53 -4.72
N VAL A 41 -7.46 -25.20 -5.33
CA VAL A 41 -8.66 -26.06 -5.37
C VAL A 41 -8.44 -27.38 -6.12
N ASN A 42 -7.43 -27.42 -6.99
CA ASN A 42 -7.07 -28.65 -7.71
C ASN A 42 -6.02 -29.45 -6.91
N PRO A 43 -6.34 -30.67 -6.43
CA PRO A 43 -5.42 -31.50 -5.66
C PRO A 43 -4.09 -31.80 -6.37
N ASP A 44 -4.08 -31.81 -7.71
CA ASP A 44 -2.88 -32.10 -8.52
C ASP A 44 -2.03 -30.85 -8.81
N SER A 45 -2.37 -29.69 -8.25
CA SER A 45 -1.63 -28.48 -8.50
C SER A 45 -0.41 -28.35 -7.59
N TYR A 46 0.62 -27.67 -8.09
CA TYR A 46 1.84 -27.41 -7.31
C TYR A 46 1.57 -26.51 -6.09
N SER A 47 0.69 -25.52 -6.24
CA SER A 47 0.28 -24.65 -5.12
C SER A 47 -0.46 -25.42 -4.03
N ARG A 48 -1.29 -26.42 -4.42
CA ARG A 48 -1.94 -27.32 -3.46
C ARG A 48 -0.90 -28.18 -2.73
N ALA A 49 0.02 -28.79 -3.43
CA ALA A 49 1.06 -29.62 -2.82
C ALA A 49 1.92 -28.84 -1.81
N ILE A 50 2.19 -27.56 -2.06
CA ILE A 50 2.88 -26.71 -1.10
C ILE A 50 2.07 -26.58 0.20
N LEU A 51 0.79 -26.24 0.09
CA LEU A 51 -0.06 -26.01 1.27
C LEU A 51 -0.41 -27.30 2.00
N ASP A 52 -0.56 -28.43 1.29
CA ASP A 52 -0.72 -29.74 1.92
C ASP A 52 0.51 -30.08 2.78
N ALA A 53 1.73 -29.87 2.27
CA ALA A 53 2.95 -30.09 3.03
C ALA A 53 3.07 -29.17 4.25
N MET A 54 2.63 -27.89 4.13
CA MET A 54 2.59 -26.99 5.27
C MET A 54 1.55 -27.44 6.30
N ALA A 55 0.37 -27.87 5.85
CA ALA A 55 -0.70 -28.38 6.71
C ALA A 55 -0.27 -29.62 7.48
N GLU A 56 0.40 -30.55 6.82
CA GLU A 56 0.95 -31.75 7.45
C GLU A 56 2.04 -31.43 8.49
N PHE A 57 2.99 -30.55 8.11
CA PHE A 57 4.15 -30.23 8.97
C PHE A 57 3.76 -29.41 10.21
N TYR A 58 2.82 -28.46 10.06
CA TYR A 58 2.39 -27.57 11.14
C TYR A 58 1.10 -27.99 11.82
N GLY A 59 0.42 -29.03 11.34
CA GLY A 59 -0.73 -29.66 12.00
C GLY A 59 -2.04 -28.86 11.85
N PHE A 60 -2.32 -28.33 10.69
CA PHE A 60 -3.61 -27.68 10.38
C PHE A 60 -4.30 -28.35 9.18
N ASP A 61 -5.57 -28.03 8.93
CA ASP A 61 -6.38 -28.64 7.89
C ASP A 61 -6.82 -27.60 6.86
N LEU A 62 -6.58 -27.87 5.56
CA LEU A 62 -6.97 -26.98 4.46
C LEU A 62 -8.49 -26.91 4.22
N ASP A 63 -9.28 -27.79 4.82
CA ASP A 63 -10.74 -27.77 4.78
C ASP A 63 -11.37 -26.89 5.87
N THR A 64 -10.56 -26.41 6.82
CA THR A 64 -11.00 -25.44 7.83
C THR A 64 -11.30 -24.07 7.16
N PRO A 65 -12.44 -23.42 7.48
CA PRO A 65 -12.71 -22.05 7.03
C PRO A 65 -11.56 -21.11 7.39
N TYR A 66 -11.13 -20.27 6.44
CA TYR A 66 -9.96 -19.42 6.64
C TYR A 66 -10.05 -18.53 7.89
N GLY A 67 -11.24 -17.99 8.17
CA GLY A 67 -11.47 -17.16 9.35
C GLY A 67 -11.44 -17.90 10.69
N GLU A 68 -11.41 -19.23 10.69
CA GLU A 68 -11.33 -20.07 11.89
C GLU A 68 -9.92 -20.52 12.24
N TYR A 69 -8.92 -20.21 11.39
CA TYR A 69 -7.54 -20.52 11.71
C TYR A 69 -7.06 -19.72 12.93
N PRO A 70 -6.27 -20.36 13.83
CA PRO A 70 -5.59 -19.64 14.88
C PRO A 70 -4.50 -18.71 14.28
N GLU A 71 -4.10 -17.70 15.05
CA GLU A 71 -3.20 -16.63 14.61
C GLU A 71 -1.86 -17.16 14.05
N ASP A 72 -1.30 -18.19 14.65
CA ASP A 72 -0.03 -18.80 14.20
C ASP A 72 -0.14 -19.49 12.83
N VAL A 73 -1.27 -20.14 12.53
CA VAL A 73 -1.55 -20.73 11.22
C VAL A 73 -1.83 -19.62 10.19
N HIS A 74 -2.58 -18.61 10.60
CA HIS A 74 -2.85 -17.44 9.79
C HIS A 74 -1.55 -16.73 9.37
N ASP A 75 -0.66 -16.46 10.34
CA ASP A 75 0.65 -15.86 10.09
C ASP A 75 1.53 -16.75 9.20
N LEU A 76 1.50 -18.07 9.39
CA LEU A 76 2.20 -19.02 8.53
C LEU A 76 1.72 -18.92 7.07
N ILE A 77 0.42 -18.90 6.84
CA ILE A 77 -0.15 -18.81 5.49
C ILE A 77 0.21 -17.46 4.86
N TRP A 78 0.13 -16.38 5.64
CA TRP A 78 0.33 -15.03 5.15
C TRP A 78 1.80 -14.64 4.99
N TYR A 79 2.64 -14.91 6.01
CA TYR A 79 4.04 -14.50 6.05
C TYR A 79 5.04 -15.63 5.77
N GLY A 80 4.60 -16.88 5.80
CA GLY A 80 5.43 -18.05 5.51
C GLY A 80 6.15 -18.60 6.71
N THR A 81 7.09 -19.52 6.43
CA THR A 81 7.78 -20.35 7.42
C THR A 81 8.96 -19.68 8.12
N GLY A 82 9.24 -18.39 7.84
CA GLY A 82 10.41 -17.70 8.40
C GLY A 82 11.76 -18.32 8.02
N GLY A 83 11.81 -19.05 6.90
CA GLY A 83 13.02 -19.75 6.43
C GLY A 83 13.10 -21.22 6.79
N GLN A 84 12.19 -21.75 7.63
CA GLN A 84 12.09 -23.19 7.89
C GLN A 84 11.74 -23.91 6.60
N ARG A 85 12.52 -24.91 6.24
CA ARG A 85 12.29 -25.73 5.05
C ARG A 85 11.39 -26.92 5.37
N VAL A 86 10.46 -27.17 4.47
CA VAL A 86 9.52 -28.29 4.53
C VAL A 86 9.65 -29.10 3.24
N GLU A 87 9.58 -30.41 3.34
CA GLU A 87 9.60 -31.31 2.20
C GLU A 87 8.22 -31.33 1.53
N VAL A 88 8.18 -31.01 0.24
CA VAL A 88 6.97 -30.96 -0.58
C VAL A 88 7.02 -32.07 -1.60
N HIS A 89 6.08 -32.99 -1.53
CA HIS A 89 5.89 -34.06 -2.50
C HIS A 89 4.89 -33.58 -3.56
N TYR A 90 5.34 -33.42 -4.80
CA TYR A 90 4.50 -33.04 -5.92
C TYR A 90 4.36 -34.17 -6.91
N THR A 91 3.11 -34.48 -7.26
CA THR A 91 2.77 -35.42 -8.33
C THR A 91 1.73 -34.76 -9.24
N GLY A 92 2.12 -34.37 -10.44
CA GLY A 92 1.26 -33.69 -11.38
C GLY A 92 1.42 -34.23 -12.81
N ARG A 93 0.71 -33.65 -13.77
CA ARG A 93 0.67 -34.10 -15.17
C ARG A 93 2.04 -34.21 -15.85
N HIS A 94 3.03 -33.45 -15.38
CA HIS A 94 4.37 -33.35 -15.99
C HIS A 94 5.45 -34.08 -15.20
N GLY A 95 5.08 -34.91 -14.22
CA GLY A 95 6.01 -35.68 -13.42
C GLY A 95 5.76 -35.61 -11.91
N HIS A 96 6.66 -36.22 -11.18
CA HIS A 96 6.69 -36.18 -9.72
C HIS A 96 8.06 -35.68 -9.26
N GLY A 97 8.09 -35.06 -8.10
CA GLY A 97 9.33 -34.56 -7.50
C GLY A 97 9.18 -34.30 -6.01
N VAL A 98 10.32 -34.33 -5.33
CA VAL A 98 10.42 -33.95 -3.93
C VAL A 98 11.25 -32.66 -3.85
N TYR A 99 10.69 -31.65 -3.26
CA TYR A 99 11.31 -30.32 -3.14
C TYR A 99 11.39 -29.92 -1.67
N ASN A 100 12.53 -29.42 -1.25
CA ASN A 100 12.70 -28.90 0.10
C ASN A 100 12.67 -27.37 0.06
N ILE A 101 11.53 -26.78 0.37
CA ILE A 101 11.27 -25.34 0.21
C ILE A 101 11.02 -24.63 1.55
N ALA A 102 11.43 -23.38 1.64
CA ALA A 102 10.95 -22.46 2.65
C ALA A 102 9.78 -21.67 2.03
N PHE A 103 8.60 -21.85 2.58
CA PHE A 103 7.42 -21.16 2.08
C PHE A 103 7.50 -19.67 2.44
N GLU A 104 7.40 -18.82 1.42
CA GLU A 104 7.53 -17.36 1.56
C GLU A 104 6.21 -16.69 2.05
N GLY A 105 5.15 -17.46 2.26
CA GLY A 105 3.81 -16.95 2.52
C GLY A 105 3.13 -16.42 1.26
N LEU A 106 1.84 -16.19 1.35
CA LEU A 106 1.07 -15.59 0.26
C LEU A 106 1.61 -14.21 -0.07
N LEU A 107 1.82 -13.37 0.95
CA LEU A 107 2.29 -11.99 0.78
C LEU A 107 3.66 -11.95 0.09
N GLY A 108 4.64 -12.73 0.58
CA GLY A 108 5.99 -12.77 0.01
C GLY A 108 5.99 -13.23 -1.44
N ASN A 109 5.22 -14.28 -1.73
CA ASN A 109 5.10 -14.82 -3.08
C ASN A 109 4.45 -13.84 -4.06
N LEU A 110 3.36 -13.17 -3.65
CA LEU A 110 2.67 -12.18 -4.48
C LEU A 110 3.57 -10.97 -4.74
N GLN A 111 4.25 -10.44 -3.71
CA GLN A 111 5.20 -9.34 -3.85
C GLN A 111 6.34 -9.68 -4.82
N LYS A 112 6.87 -10.90 -4.75
CA LYS A 112 7.92 -11.37 -5.66
C LYS A 112 7.42 -11.44 -7.10
N ARG A 113 6.27 -12.07 -7.34
CA ARG A 113 5.67 -12.18 -8.67
C ARG A 113 5.33 -10.82 -9.26
N TYR A 114 4.79 -9.89 -8.47
CA TYR A 114 4.51 -8.52 -8.90
C TYR A 114 5.78 -7.77 -9.34
N ARG A 115 6.91 -7.95 -8.63
CA ARG A 115 8.19 -7.33 -9.00
C ARG A 115 8.82 -7.97 -10.23
N GLU A 116 8.67 -9.26 -10.40
CA GLU A 116 9.34 -10.03 -11.46
C GLU A 116 8.57 -10.04 -12.80
N THR A 117 7.26 -9.76 -12.78
CA THR A 117 6.46 -9.74 -14.00
C THR A 117 6.83 -8.55 -14.90
N GLY A 118 7.07 -8.83 -16.19
CA GLY A 118 7.25 -7.81 -17.22
C GLY A 118 5.96 -7.41 -17.94
N SER A 119 4.82 -8.03 -17.61
CA SER A 119 3.52 -7.78 -18.26
C SER A 119 2.73 -6.73 -17.51
N GLU A 120 2.39 -5.62 -18.17
CA GLU A 120 1.55 -4.56 -17.57
C GLU A 120 0.13 -5.08 -17.23
N THR A 121 -0.44 -5.97 -18.05
CA THR A 121 -1.75 -6.58 -17.75
C THR A 121 -1.70 -7.40 -16.47
N THR A 122 -0.63 -8.20 -16.30
CA THR A 122 -0.43 -9.01 -15.09
C THR A 122 -0.17 -8.12 -13.86
N LYS A 123 0.54 -7.00 -14.02
CA LYS A 123 0.70 -6.02 -12.94
C LYS A 123 -0.62 -5.44 -12.50
N GLN A 124 -1.46 -4.99 -13.43
CA GLN A 124 -2.80 -4.47 -13.15
C GLN A 124 -3.67 -5.51 -12.43
N GLU A 125 -3.55 -6.80 -12.80
CA GLU A 125 -4.24 -7.87 -12.11
C GLU A 125 -3.79 -7.98 -10.64
N TYR A 126 -2.47 -7.94 -10.35
CA TYR A 126 -1.98 -7.91 -8.97
C TYR A 126 -2.40 -6.64 -8.22
N GLU A 127 -2.40 -5.48 -8.88
CA GLU A 127 -2.79 -4.19 -8.29
C GLU A 127 -4.26 -4.18 -7.86
N SER A 128 -5.13 -5.00 -8.48
CA SER A 128 -6.52 -5.17 -8.04
C SER A 128 -6.66 -5.85 -6.66
N PHE A 129 -5.60 -6.49 -6.17
CA PHE A 129 -5.48 -7.08 -4.84
C PHE A 129 -4.71 -6.20 -3.84
N MET A 130 -4.48 -4.94 -4.20
CA MET A 130 -3.78 -3.97 -3.37
C MET A 130 -4.69 -2.83 -2.95
N GLN A 131 -4.43 -2.29 -1.77
CA GLN A 131 -5.03 -1.05 -1.32
C GLN A 131 -3.98 0.06 -1.24
N ILE A 132 -4.45 1.30 -1.38
CA ILE A 132 -3.63 2.48 -1.23
C ILE A 132 -3.62 2.89 0.24
N THR A 133 -2.46 2.76 0.90
CA THR A 133 -2.28 3.14 2.29
C THR A 133 -1.39 4.39 2.41
N PRO A 134 -1.63 5.29 3.37
CA PRO A 134 -0.71 6.39 3.64
C PRO A 134 0.68 5.84 4.01
N CYS A 135 1.73 6.45 3.45
CA CYS A 135 3.10 6.06 3.79
C CYS A 135 3.33 6.15 5.30
N HIS A 136 3.71 5.05 5.94
CA HIS A 136 3.89 4.96 7.40
C HIS A 136 4.98 5.90 7.95
N VAL A 137 5.99 6.27 7.13
CA VAL A 137 7.08 7.17 7.55
C VAL A 137 6.64 8.62 7.56
N CYS A 138 5.92 9.09 6.54
CA CYS A 138 5.51 10.50 6.44
C CYS A 138 4.02 10.74 6.72
N GLY A 139 3.22 9.70 6.95
CA GLY A 139 1.77 9.82 7.20
C GLY A 139 1.03 10.57 6.08
N GLY A 140 1.40 10.34 4.82
CA GLY A 140 0.82 11.05 3.68
C GLY A 140 1.42 12.42 3.37
N LYS A 141 2.25 12.98 4.24
CA LYS A 141 2.80 14.35 4.12
C LYS A 141 3.84 14.53 3.00
N ARG A 142 4.33 13.45 2.38
CA ARG A 142 5.25 13.44 1.22
C ARG A 142 6.66 13.97 1.48
N LEU A 143 6.91 14.57 2.64
CA LEU A 143 8.14 15.26 2.99
C LEU A 143 8.87 14.56 4.14
N LYS A 144 10.18 14.78 4.23
CA LYS A 144 11.00 14.34 5.35
C LYS A 144 10.80 15.22 6.57
N LYS A 145 11.11 14.71 7.77
CA LYS A 145 10.88 15.39 9.05
C LYS A 145 11.56 16.76 9.14
N GLU A 146 12.78 16.89 8.61
CA GLU A 146 13.54 18.15 8.60
C GLU A 146 12.86 19.24 7.77
N SER A 147 12.21 18.86 6.68
CA SER A 147 11.43 19.80 5.85
C SER A 147 10.14 20.25 6.54
N LEU A 148 9.55 19.37 7.35
CA LEU A 148 8.34 19.66 8.13
C LEU A 148 8.65 20.47 9.41
N ALA A 149 9.92 20.50 9.84
CA ALA A 149 10.37 21.32 10.98
C ALA A 149 10.45 22.83 10.64
N VAL A 150 10.44 23.18 9.33
CA VAL A 150 10.44 24.59 8.91
C VAL A 150 9.01 25.13 8.97
N THR A 151 8.82 26.20 9.73
CA THR A 151 7.51 26.83 9.91
C THR A 151 7.51 28.30 9.47
N VAL A 152 6.35 28.79 9.05
CA VAL A 152 6.05 30.20 8.78
C VAL A 152 4.69 30.49 9.40
N GLY A 153 4.62 31.44 10.32
CA GLY A 153 3.40 31.71 11.11
C GLY A 153 2.96 30.45 11.90
N ASP A 154 3.92 29.75 12.52
CA ASP A 154 3.74 28.54 13.32
C ASP A 154 3.14 27.32 12.57
N LYS A 155 3.09 27.38 11.23
CA LYS A 155 2.61 26.32 10.37
C LYS A 155 3.70 25.83 9.43
N ASN A 156 3.80 24.49 9.26
CA ASN A 156 4.68 23.89 8.28
C ASN A 156 3.96 23.76 6.90
N ILE A 157 4.73 23.45 5.87
CA ILE A 157 4.21 23.39 4.50
C ILE A 157 3.10 22.33 4.30
N ALA A 158 3.14 21.19 5.03
CA ALA A 158 2.09 20.18 4.90
C ALA A 158 0.77 20.70 5.51
N GLU A 159 0.81 21.29 6.71
CA GLU A 159 -0.37 21.89 7.35
C GLU A 159 -0.99 22.99 6.49
N ILE A 160 -0.15 23.87 5.92
CA ILE A 160 -0.61 24.95 5.03
C ILE A 160 -1.25 24.40 3.76
N SER A 161 -0.70 23.29 3.22
CA SER A 161 -1.21 22.69 1.99
C SER A 161 -2.57 21.99 2.18
N GLU A 162 -2.93 21.64 3.41
CA GLU A 162 -4.23 21.04 3.75
C GLU A 162 -5.38 22.09 3.80
N TYR A 163 -5.05 23.36 3.93
CA TYR A 163 -6.05 24.42 3.94
C TYR A 163 -6.80 24.48 2.61
N SER A 164 -8.08 24.86 2.66
CA SER A 164 -8.79 25.30 1.46
C SER A 164 -8.09 26.54 0.88
N ILE A 165 -8.23 26.80 -0.41
CA ILE A 165 -7.62 27.96 -1.06
C ILE A 165 -8.09 29.26 -0.40
N ILE A 166 -9.36 29.34 0.03
CA ILE A 166 -9.86 30.53 0.72
C ILE A 166 -9.23 30.70 2.11
N ASP A 167 -9.07 29.62 2.88
CA ASP A 167 -8.43 29.65 4.19
C ASP A 167 -6.93 29.92 4.06
N LEU A 168 -6.28 29.34 3.05
CA LEU A 168 -4.87 29.61 2.75
C LEU A 168 -4.65 31.09 2.38
N LYS A 169 -5.55 31.66 1.57
CA LYS A 169 -5.51 33.09 1.23
C LYS A 169 -5.62 33.94 2.49
N LYS A 170 -6.62 33.65 3.36
CA LYS A 170 -6.80 34.34 4.64
C LYS A 170 -5.54 34.22 5.52
N PHE A 171 -4.98 33.02 5.67
CA PHE A 171 -3.72 32.82 6.41
C PHE A 171 -2.57 33.69 5.87
N MET A 172 -2.42 33.74 4.53
CA MET A 172 -1.36 34.54 3.90
C MET A 172 -1.59 36.06 4.04
N ASP A 173 -2.82 36.52 4.13
CA ASP A 173 -3.16 37.94 4.32
C ASP A 173 -2.95 38.37 5.78
N GLU A 174 -3.25 37.49 6.75
CA GLU A 174 -3.11 37.72 8.19
C GLU A 174 -1.69 37.45 8.70
N LEU A 175 -0.79 36.92 7.87
CA LEU A 175 0.54 36.49 8.26
C LEU A 175 1.38 37.65 8.82
N THR A 176 1.75 37.54 10.09
CA THR A 176 2.59 38.51 10.78
C THR A 176 4.07 38.16 10.61
N LEU A 177 4.81 39.05 9.97
CA LEU A 177 6.24 38.88 9.68
C LEU A 177 7.05 40.04 10.23
N THR A 178 8.29 39.77 10.64
CA THR A 178 9.27 40.80 10.97
C THR A 178 9.67 41.60 9.73
N ASP A 179 10.22 42.78 9.90
CA ASP A 179 10.58 43.66 8.75
C ASP A 179 11.62 42.99 7.83
N ARG A 180 12.55 42.24 8.40
CA ARG A 180 13.53 41.44 7.66
C ARG A 180 12.84 40.35 6.82
N GLN A 181 11.88 39.62 7.39
CA GLN A 181 11.12 38.59 6.70
C GLN A 181 10.24 39.19 5.59
N LYS A 182 9.61 40.34 5.84
CA LYS A 182 8.86 41.10 4.82
C LYS A 182 9.73 41.48 3.64
N GLN A 183 10.95 41.97 3.92
CA GLN A 183 11.88 42.39 2.88
C GLN A 183 12.31 41.20 2.01
N ILE A 184 12.66 40.05 2.64
CA ILE A 184 13.08 38.83 1.96
C ILE A 184 11.90 38.22 1.17
N GLY A 185 10.73 38.10 1.80
CA GLY A 185 9.56 37.42 1.26
C GLY A 185 8.68 38.25 0.31
N ARG A 186 8.94 39.53 0.17
CA ARG A 186 8.03 40.49 -0.52
C ARG A 186 7.55 40.02 -1.90
N LEU A 187 8.47 39.59 -2.76
CA LEU A 187 8.12 39.19 -4.13
C LEU A 187 7.40 37.85 -4.14
N VAL A 188 7.84 36.89 -3.31
CA VAL A 188 7.23 35.58 -3.18
C VAL A 188 5.81 35.68 -2.64
N LEU A 189 5.60 36.46 -1.57
CA LEU A 189 4.28 36.66 -0.98
C LEU A 189 3.30 37.37 -1.94
N LYS A 190 3.81 38.35 -2.69
CA LYS A 190 3.01 39.01 -3.74
C LYS A 190 2.49 38.00 -4.77
N GLU A 191 3.38 37.13 -5.24
CA GLU A 191 3.04 36.11 -6.24
C GLU A 191 2.06 35.07 -5.67
N ILE A 192 2.31 34.57 -4.46
CA ILE A 192 1.39 33.63 -3.78
C ILE A 192 -0.01 34.22 -3.65
N ARG A 193 -0.12 35.45 -3.13
CA ARG A 193 -1.42 36.14 -2.98
C ARG A 193 -2.14 36.33 -4.31
N SER A 194 -1.41 36.70 -5.37
CA SER A 194 -1.97 36.85 -6.70
C SER A 194 -2.54 35.55 -7.24
N ARG A 195 -1.80 34.44 -7.09
CA ARG A 195 -2.25 33.11 -7.54
C ARG A 195 -3.42 32.57 -6.73
N LEU A 196 -3.40 32.75 -5.41
CA LEU A 196 -4.53 32.37 -4.56
C LEU A 196 -5.78 33.21 -4.89
N GLY A 197 -5.60 34.52 -5.11
CA GLY A 197 -6.71 35.39 -5.58
C GLY A 197 -7.31 34.87 -6.88
N PHE A 198 -6.50 34.54 -7.87
CA PHE A 198 -6.97 33.98 -9.13
C PHE A 198 -7.76 32.69 -8.93
N LEU A 199 -7.29 31.75 -8.07
CA LEU A 199 -8.02 30.50 -7.80
C LEU A 199 -9.37 30.75 -7.14
N VAL A 200 -9.48 31.75 -6.26
CA VAL A 200 -10.76 32.16 -5.67
C VAL A 200 -11.67 32.76 -6.74
N ASP A 201 -11.15 33.64 -7.60
CA ASP A 201 -11.92 34.35 -8.65
C ASP A 201 -12.52 33.38 -9.69
N VAL A 202 -11.86 32.25 -9.94
CA VAL A 202 -12.39 31.19 -10.83
C VAL A 202 -13.23 30.12 -10.10
N GLY A 203 -13.54 30.31 -8.81
CA GLY A 203 -14.42 29.45 -8.04
C GLY A 203 -13.78 28.14 -7.55
N LEU A 204 -12.44 28.07 -7.44
CA LEU A 204 -11.70 26.92 -6.92
C LEU A 204 -11.30 27.09 -5.44
N ASP A 205 -12.02 27.90 -4.71
CA ASP A 205 -11.76 28.30 -3.32
C ASP A 205 -11.86 27.14 -2.31
N TYR A 206 -12.65 26.11 -2.64
CA TYR A 206 -12.87 24.91 -1.82
C TYR A 206 -11.77 23.85 -1.96
N LEU A 207 -10.90 23.93 -2.96
CA LEU A 207 -9.80 22.99 -3.17
C LEU A 207 -8.68 23.18 -2.14
N SER A 208 -7.87 22.15 -1.94
CA SER A 208 -6.61 22.24 -1.18
C SER A 208 -5.41 21.85 -2.05
N LEU A 209 -4.23 22.40 -1.74
CA LEU A 209 -2.99 22.05 -2.45
C LEU A 209 -2.51 20.62 -2.14
N ALA A 210 -2.98 20.02 -1.03
CA ALA A 210 -2.68 18.64 -0.68
C ALA A 210 -3.42 17.62 -1.54
N ARG A 211 -4.53 18.03 -2.19
CA ARG A 211 -5.35 17.15 -3.02
C ARG A 211 -4.55 16.65 -4.22
N ALA A 212 -4.59 15.32 -4.42
CA ALA A 212 -3.95 14.70 -5.57
C ALA A 212 -4.65 15.10 -6.89
N THR A 213 -3.89 15.45 -7.92
CA THR A 213 -4.43 15.87 -9.23
C THR A 213 -5.31 14.80 -9.87
N ALA A 214 -5.04 13.53 -9.65
CA ALA A 214 -5.87 12.41 -10.12
C ALA A 214 -7.31 12.41 -9.55
N THR A 215 -7.58 13.20 -8.51
CA THR A 215 -8.91 13.32 -7.89
C THR A 215 -9.65 14.60 -8.31
N LEU A 216 -9.13 15.33 -9.28
CA LEU A 216 -9.69 16.60 -9.78
C LEU A 216 -10.66 16.44 -10.96
N SER A 217 -10.97 15.20 -11.37
CA SER A 217 -11.94 14.87 -12.42
C SER A 217 -13.37 14.88 -11.89
#